data_33648aeb7177ccd3d404977b6a17b223
#
_entry.id   33648aeb7177ccd3d404977b6a17b223
#
_cell.length_a   1.000
_cell.length_b   1.000
_cell.length_c   1.000
_cell.angle_alpha   90.00
_cell.angle_beta   90.00
_cell.angle_gamma   90.00
#
_symmetry.space_group_name_H-M   'P 1'
#
loop_
_entity.id
_entity.type
_entity.pdbx_description
1 polymer ?
#
loop_
_entity_poly.entity_id
_entity_poly.type
_entity_poly.pdbx_seq_one_letter_code
_entity_poly.pdbx_strand_id
1 'polypeptide(L)'
;MSVINTNITAMIGQQNLGKSQSALQTSMERLSSGLRINSAADDAAGQAIANRMTAQTTGLAQAQRNANHGISVAQTAEGALNQVNDNLQRIRELTVQAQNDTNSPEDLNSIQDEITQRLGEIDRISEETNFNGVKVLAEDQEFSIQVGANDGEQITMNLKEINAETLGLDDFNVNTR
;
A
#
# COMPACT_ATOMS: atom_id res chain seq x y z
N MET A 1 20.01 67.27 -36.22
CA MET A 1 18.99 68.22 -35.70
C MET A 1 19.10 68.19 -34.17
N SER A 2 19.52 69.30 -33.59
CA SER A 2 19.59 69.50 -32.15
C SER A 2 18.19 69.74 -31.62
N VAL A 3 17.57 68.78 -31.01
CA VAL A 3 16.26 68.97 -30.31
C VAL A 3 16.60 69.47 -28.93
N ILE A 4 16.30 70.78 -28.69
CA ILE A 4 16.65 71.54 -27.49
C ILE A 4 15.83 71.04 -26.26
N ASN A 5 14.70 70.36 -26.47
CA ASN A 5 13.80 69.89 -25.40
C ASN A 5 13.82 68.42 -25.12
N THR A 6 14.70 67.62 -25.72
CA THR A 6 14.77 66.21 -25.48
C THR A 6 16.24 65.76 -25.27
N ASN A 7 16.60 65.44 -24.01
CA ASN A 7 17.92 64.95 -23.69
C ASN A 7 17.91 63.44 -23.75
N ILE A 8 18.35 62.86 -24.90
CA ILE A 8 18.38 61.42 -25.15
C ILE A 8 19.25 60.70 -24.13
N THR A 9 20.35 61.31 -23.70
CA THR A 9 21.24 60.74 -22.68
C THR A 9 20.55 60.63 -21.32
N ALA A 10 19.74 61.63 -20.94
CA ALA A 10 18.96 61.57 -19.71
C ALA A 10 17.85 60.48 -19.76
N MET A 11 17.19 60.34 -20.91
CA MET A 11 16.22 59.27 -21.12
C MET A 11 16.85 57.86 -21.06
N ILE A 12 18.02 57.65 -21.63
CA ILE A 12 18.79 56.39 -21.54
C ILE A 12 19.19 56.16 -20.09
N GLY A 13 19.63 57.22 -19.37
CA GLY A 13 19.94 57.13 -17.95
C GLY A 13 18.77 56.70 -17.09
N GLN A 14 17.58 57.30 -17.30
CA GLN A 14 16.33 56.89 -16.62
C GLN A 14 15.91 55.46 -16.97
N GLN A 15 16.03 55.04 -18.23
CA GLN A 15 15.71 53.69 -18.66
C GLN A 15 16.64 52.65 -17.98
N ASN A 16 17.94 52.94 -17.93
CA ASN A 16 18.92 52.05 -17.25
C ASN A 16 18.69 52.01 -15.75
N LEU A 17 18.35 53.14 -15.12
CA LEU A 17 18.00 53.17 -13.69
C LEU A 17 16.76 52.30 -13.41
N GLY A 18 15.70 52.44 -14.23
CA GLY A 18 14.50 51.63 -14.11
C GLY A 18 14.78 50.14 -14.27
N LYS A 19 15.64 49.73 -15.23
CA LYS A 19 16.06 48.34 -15.39
C LYS A 19 16.85 47.84 -14.19
N SER A 20 17.75 48.64 -13.66
CA SER A 20 18.55 48.28 -12.46
C SER A 20 17.68 48.12 -11.21
N GLN A 21 16.70 48.99 -11.01
CA GLN A 21 15.73 48.88 -9.92
C GLN A 21 14.88 47.64 -10.04
N SER A 22 14.37 47.27 -11.20
CA SER A 22 13.61 46.02 -11.43
C SER A 22 14.47 44.79 -11.17
N ALA A 23 15.73 44.79 -11.65
CA ALA A 23 16.66 43.68 -11.41
C ALA A 23 16.99 43.50 -9.92
N LEU A 24 17.18 44.64 -9.20
CA LEU A 24 17.40 44.61 -7.76
C LEU A 24 16.19 44.05 -7.01
N GLN A 25 14.98 44.51 -7.38
CA GLN A 25 13.73 44.04 -6.77
C GLN A 25 13.56 42.52 -6.95
N THR A 26 13.76 42.00 -8.16
CA THR A 26 13.72 40.57 -8.45
C THR A 26 14.78 39.78 -7.66
N SER A 27 15.99 40.37 -7.54
CA SER A 27 17.07 39.72 -6.76
C SER A 27 16.76 39.69 -5.26
N MET A 28 16.18 40.73 -4.71
CA MET A 28 15.72 40.80 -3.32
C MET A 28 14.58 39.81 -3.05
N GLU A 29 13.64 39.69 -3.96
CA GLU A 29 12.54 38.73 -3.87
C GLU A 29 13.05 37.26 -3.88
N ARG A 30 13.99 36.93 -4.77
CA ARG A 30 14.65 35.63 -4.83
C ARG A 30 15.47 35.34 -3.58
N LEU A 31 16.17 36.33 -3.03
CA LEU A 31 16.95 36.18 -1.82
C LEU A 31 16.05 35.96 -0.60
N SER A 32 14.94 36.69 -0.52
CA SER A 32 13.97 36.58 0.57
C SER A 32 13.23 35.25 0.56
N SER A 33 12.83 34.75 -0.62
CA SER A 33 12.14 33.47 -0.77
C SER A 33 13.08 32.25 -0.74
N GLY A 34 14.36 32.48 -1.08
CA GLY A 34 15.33 31.40 -1.30
C GLY A 34 15.09 30.61 -2.61
N LEU A 35 14.13 31.01 -3.43
CA LEU A 35 13.75 30.35 -4.66
C LEU A 35 14.13 31.19 -5.89
N ARG A 36 14.60 30.53 -6.94
CA ARG A 36 14.90 31.18 -8.23
C ARG A 36 13.64 31.57 -9.01
N ILE A 37 12.59 30.75 -8.88
CA ILE A 37 11.29 30.91 -9.54
C ILE A 37 10.25 31.10 -8.43
N ASN A 38 9.67 32.29 -8.33
CA ASN A 38 8.67 32.64 -7.34
C ASN A 38 7.25 32.68 -7.93
N SER A 39 7.17 32.98 -9.22
CA SER A 39 5.89 33.13 -9.91
C SER A 39 5.99 32.60 -11.34
N ALA A 40 4.83 32.36 -11.95
CA ALA A 40 4.75 31.97 -13.36
C ALA A 40 5.27 33.07 -14.31
N ALA A 41 5.37 34.33 -13.82
CA ALA A 41 5.93 35.42 -14.59
C ALA A 41 7.45 35.35 -14.74
N ASP A 42 8.14 34.67 -13.78
CA ASP A 42 9.59 34.49 -13.83
C ASP A 42 9.99 33.41 -14.83
N ASP A 43 9.28 32.27 -14.79
CA ASP A 43 9.47 31.12 -15.69
C ASP A 43 8.27 30.18 -15.59
N ALA A 44 7.32 30.35 -16.54
CA ALA A 44 6.09 29.52 -16.57
C ALA A 44 6.38 28.05 -16.83
N ALA A 45 7.39 27.73 -17.65
CA ALA A 45 7.75 26.36 -17.94
C ALA A 45 8.42 25.69 -16.72
N GLY A 46 9.35 26.40 -16.09
CA GLY A 46 10.01 25.94 -14.86
C GLY A 46 9.02 25.74 -13.72
N GLN A 47 8.06 26.64 -13.55
CA GLN A 47 7.00 26.52 -12.55
C GLN A 47 6.11 25.29 -12.79
N ALA A 48 5.70 25.03 -14.03
CA ALA A 48 4.91 23.87 -14.39
C ALA A 48 5.67 22.55 -14.12
N ILE A 49 6.95 22.52 -14.44
CA ILE A 49 7.84 21.35 -14.15
C ILE A 49 7.98 21.15 -12.65
N ALA A 50 8.24 22.23 -11.89
CA ALA A 50 8.39 22.15 -10.43
C ALA A 50 7.10 21.64 -9.76
N ASN A 51 5.94 22.17 -10.17
CA ASN A 51 4.64 21.71 -9.66
C ASN A 51 4.40 20.22 -9.96
N ARG A 52 4.70 19.77 -11.18
CA ARG A 52 4.59 18.35 -11.56
C ARG A 52 5.54 17.47 -10.75
N MET A 53 6.78 17.90 -10.56
CA MET A 53 7.75 17.17 -9.73
C MET A 53 7.31 17.09 -8.26
N THR A 54 6.77 18.18 -7.71
CA THR A 54 6.25 18.20 -6.34
C THR A 54 5.06 17.25 -6.21
N ALA A 55 4.12 17.28 -7.15
CA ALA A 55 2.98 16.36 -7.17
C ALA A 55 3.46 14.91 -7.26
N GLN A 56 4.43 14.60 -8.12
CA GLN A 56 5.00 13.27 -8.27
C GLN A 56 5.72 12.81 -6.99
N THR A 57 6.53 13.66 -6.36
CA THR A 57 7.22 13.34 -5.11
C THR A 57 6.23 13.07 -3.98
N THR A 58 5.18 13.88 -3.88
CA THR A 58 4.12 13.68 -2.88
C THR A 58 3.35 12.39 -3.15
N GLY A 59 3.02 12.10 -4.42
CA GLY A 59 2.38 10.86 -4.84
C GLY A 59 3.24 9.63 -4.51
N LEU A 60 4.54 9.66 -4.82
CA LEU A 60 5.47 8.57 -4.48
C LEU A 60 5.63 8.37 -2.97
N ALA A 61 5.66 9.44 -2.18
CA ALA A 61 5.70 9.33 -0.73
C ALA A 61 4.42 8.66 -0.17
N GLN A 62 3.25 8.95 -0.75
CA GLN A 62 2.00 8.25 -0.41
C GLN A 62 2.04 6.79 -0.88
N ALA A 63 2.49 6.54 -2.09
CA ALA A 63 2.64 5.19 -2.64
C ALA A 63 3.55 4.30 -1.78
N GLN A 64 4.63 4.86 -1.26
CA GLN A 64 5.51 4.14 -0.32
C GLN A 64 4.79 3.77 0.99
N ARG A 65 3.97 4.68 1.54
CA ARG A 65 3.15 4.34 2.71
C ARG A 65 2.14 3.24 2.39
N ASN A 66 1.48 3.32 1.24
CA ASN A 66 0.53 2.31 0.80
C ASN A 66 1.21 0.94 0.62
N ALA A 67 2.42 0.90 0.03
CA ALA A 67 3.20 -0.33 -0.11
C ALA A 67 3.54 -0.95 1.25
N ASN A 68 3.94 -0.13 2.24
CA ASN A 68 4.19 -0.60 3.60
C ASN A 68 2.91 -1.18 4.26
N HIS A 69 1.75 -0.55 4.03
CA HIS A 69 0.46 -1.11 4.47
C HIS A 69 0.17 -2.44 3.80
N GLY A 70 0.42 -2.56 2.49
CA GLY A 70 0.26 -3.82 1.77
C GLY A 70 1.16 -4.94 2.31
N ILE A 71 2.41 -4.63 2.62
CA ILE A 71 3.34 -5.58 3.25
C ILE A 71 2.77 -6.03 4.61
N SER A 72 2.22 -5.11 5.41
CA SER A 72 1.63 -5.46 6.71
C SER A 72 0.40 -6.36 6.57
N VAL A 73 -0.45 -6.14 5.56
CA VAL A 73 -1.57 -7.04 5.22
C VAL A 73 -1.05 -8.42 4.87
N ALA A 74 -0.06 -8.51 3.98
CA ALA A 74 0.53 -9.78 3.56
C ALA A 74 1.16 -10.55 4.74
N GLN A 75 1.87 -9.87 5.63
CA GLN A 75 2.45 -10.47 6.83
C GLN A 75 1.38 -10.97 7.81
N THR A 76 0.26 -10.24 7.95
CA THR A 76 -0.87 -10.68 8.77
C THR A 76 -1.50 -11.94 8.19
N ALA A 77 -1.74 -11.97 6.87
CA ALA A 77 -2.26 -13.15 6.19
C ALA A 77 -1.29 -14.34 6.28
N GLU A 78 0.01 -14.11 6.09
CA GLU A 78 1.05 -15.14 6.23
C GLU A 78 1.08 -15.75 7.64
N GLY A 79 0.99 -14.89 8.68
CA GLY A 79 0.95 -15.37 10.07
C GLY A 79 -0.27 -16.25 10.34
N ALA A 80 -1.44 -15.87 9.85
CA ALA A 80 -2.65 -16.68 9.98
C ALA A 80 -2.56 -17.99 9.17
N LEU A 81 -2.05 -17.93 7.93
CA LEU A 81 -1.86 -19.13 7.10
C LEU A 81 -0.88 -20.12 7.70
N ASN A 82 0.15 -19.67 8.40
CA ASN A 82 1.06 -20.55 9.14
C ASN A 82 0.33 -21.29 10.25
N GLN A 83 -0.56 -20.61 11.01
CA GLN A 83 -1.39 -21.27 12.03
C GLN A 83 -2.38 -22.28 11.41
N VAL A 84 -2.99 -21.94 10.28
CA VAL A 84 -3.84 -22.89 9.53
C VAL A 84 -3.04 -24.11 9.10
N ASN A 85 -1.84 -23.90 8.57
CA ASN A 85 -0.96 -25.02 8.16
C ASN A 85 -0.59 -25.93 9.34
N ASP A 86 -0.29 -25.36 10.50
CA ASP A 86 0.02 -26.14 11.71
C ASP A 86 -1.19 -27.00 12.13
N ASN A 87 -2.41 -26.46 12.09
CA ASN A 87 -3.63 -27.22 12.35
C ASN A 87 -3.86 -28.32 11.30
N LEU A 88 -3.62 -28.04 10.01
CA LEU A 88 -3.73 -29.05 8.96
C LEU A 88 -2.70 -30.17 9.11
N GLN A 89 -1.47 -29.86 9.49
CA GLN A 89 -0.46 -30.88 9.79
C GLN A 89 -0.91 -31.76 10.95
N ARG A 90 -1.48 -31.18 12.01
CA ARG A 90 -1.99 -31.93 13.14
C ARG A 90 -3.18 -32.82 12.74
N ILE A 91 -4.11 -32.34 11.93
CA ILE A 91 -5.21 -33.13 11.38
C ILE A 91 -4.66 -34.30 10.57
N ARG A 92 -3.63 -34.09 9.75
CA ARG A 92 -2.97 -35.15 8.99
C ARG A 92 -2.34 -36.23 9.92
N GLU A 93 -1.66 -35.82 10.97
CA GLU A 93 -1.10 -36.75 11.97
C GLU A 93 -2.20 -37.62 12.62
N LEU A 94 -3.29 -36.97 13.06
CA LEU A 94 -4.44 -37.64 13.65
C LEU A 94 -5.11 -38.61 12.67
N THR A 95 -5.21 -38.20 11.39
CA THR A 95 -5.74 -39.08 10.33
C THR A 95 -4.87 -40.33 10.14
N VAL A 96 -3.55 -40.17 10.13
CA VAL A 96 -2.62 -41.32 10.03
C VAL A 96 -2.72 -42.20 11.27
N GLN A 97 -2.85 -41.61 12.46
CA GLN A 97 -3.08 -42.35 13.69
C GLN A 97 -4.40 -43.12 13.65
N ALA A 98 -5.48 -42.53 13.15
CA ALA A 98 -6.78 -43.20 13.04
C ALA A 98 -6.77 -44.38 12.07
N GLN A 99 -5.85 -44.43 11.11
CA GLN A 99 -5.71 -45.54 10.15
C GLN A 99 -5.11 -46.81 10.76
N ASN A 100 -4.61 -46.73 11.99
CA ASN A 100 -4.06 -47.89 12.67
C ASN A 100 -5.20 -48.79 13.20
N ASP A 101 -5.23 -50.07 12.79
CA ASP A 101 -6.24 -51.04 13.18
C ASP A 101 -6.24 -51.41 14.66
N THR A 102 -5.29 -50.88 15.44
CA THR A 102 -5.21 -51.10 16.91
C THR A 102 -6.10 -50.12 17.70
N ASN A 103 -6.69 -49.10 17.03
CA ASN A 103 -7.55 -48.14 17.70
C ASN A 103 -8.91 -48.74 18.03
N SER A 104 -9.38 -48.51 19.27
CA SER A 104 -10.75 -48.83 19.65
C SER A 104 -11.74 -47.85 19.04
N PRO A 105 -13.06 -48.17 19.00
CA PRO A 105 -14.07 -47.17 18.57
C PRO A 105 -14.08 -45.90 19.43
N GLU A 106 -13.78 -46.01 20.72
CA GLU A 106 -13.65 -44.87 21.63
C GLU A 106 -12.43 -44.02 21.32
N ASP A 107 -11.32 -44.65 20.92
CA ASP A 107 -10.12 -43.90 20.48
C ASP A 107 -10.38 -43.16 19.17
N LEU A 108 -11.05 -43.78 18.19
CA LEU A 108 -11.43 -43.15 16.95
C LEU A 108 -12.37 -41.94 17.17
N ASN A 109 -13.33 -42.05 18.09
CA ASN A 109 -14.18 -40.90 18.46
C ASN A 109 -13.36 -39.79 19.08
N SER A 110 -12.42 -40.09 19.96
CA SER A 110 -11.54 -39.07 20.57
C SER A 110 -10.67 -38.39 19.55
N ILE A 111 -10.15 -39.10 18.54
CA ILE A 111 -9.40 -38.56 17.42
C ILE A 111 -10.31 -37.66 16.56
N GLN A 112 -11.53 -38.08 16.28
CA GLN A 112 -12.50 -37.28 15.50
C GLN A 112 -12.86 -35.96 16.23
N ASP A 113 -13.04 -36.02 17.54
CA ASP A 113 -13.31 -34.82 18.36
C ASP A 113 -12.15 -33.81 18.28
N GLU A 114 -10.89 -34.30 18.35
CA GLU A 114 -9.71 -33.43 18.17
C GLU A 114 -9.66 -32.85 16.75
N ILE A 115 -9.94 -33.64 15.72
CA ILE A 115 -9.99 -33.17 14.34
C ILE A 115 -11.06 -32.07 14.19
N THR A 116 -12.25 -32.29 14.73
CA THR A 116 -13.36 -31.30 14.69
C THR A 116 -12.96 -30.01 15.40
N GLN A 117 -12.26 -30.07 16.53
CA GLN A 117 -11.74 -28.88 17.21
C GLN A 117 -10.71 -28.14 16.37
N ARG A 118 -9.80 -28.87 15.66
CA ARG A 118 -8.81 -28.25 14.77
C ARG A 118 -9.43 -27.60 13.55
N LEU A 119 -10.48 -28.20 12.98
CA LEU A 119 -11.26 -27.59 11.89
C LEU A 119 -11.96 -26.31 12.35
N GLY A 120 -12.63 -26.34 13.52
CA GLY A 120 -13.22 -25.13 14.11
C GLY A 120 -12.19 -24.03 14.41
N GLU A 121 -10.95 -24.41 14.77
CA GLU A 121 -9.87 -23.42 14.95
C GLU A 121 -9.43 -22.80 13.62
N ILE A 122 -9.42 -23.56 12.52
CA ILE A 122 -9.15 -23.01 11.17
C ILE A 122 -10.22 -22.01 10.79
N ASP A 123 -11.50 -22.33 10.98
CA ASP A 123 -12.61 -21.42 10.70
C ASP A 123 -12.52 -20.16 11.55
N ARG A 124 -12.21 -20.30 12.85
CA ARG A 124 -12.02 -19.16 13.75
C ARG A 124 -10.86 -18.26 13.29
N ILE A 125 -9.71 -18.83 12.90
CA ILE A 125 -8.56 -18.08 12.38
C ILE A 125 -8.98 -17.30 11.12
N SER A 126 -9.73 -17.93 10.22
CA SER A 126 -10.22 -17.31 9.01
C SER A 126 -11.14 -16.10 9.31
N GLU A 127 -12.09 -16.29 10.21
CA GLU A 127 -13.07 -15.26 10.56
C GLU A 127 -12.50 -14.11 11.40
N GLU A 128 -11.57 -14.41 12.31
CA GLU A 128 -11.04 -13.41 13.24
C GLU A 128 -9.83 -12.65 12.69
N THR A 129 -9.10 -13.22 11.72
CA THR A 129 -7.94 -12.56 11.15
C THR A 129 -8.35 -11.35 10.35
N ASN A 130 -7.98 -10.16 10.85
CA ASN A 130 -8.25 -8.91 10.19
C ASN A 130 -7.05 -7.97 10.25
N PHE A 131 -6.96 -7.08 9.26
CA PHE A 131 -6.04 -5.96 9.26
C PHE A 131 -6.84 -4.66 9.11
N ASN A 132 -6.76 -3.79 10.11
CA ASN A 132 -7.49 -2.51 10.15
C ASN A 132 -9.01 -2.66 9.91
N GLY A 133 -9.61 -3.73 10.46
CA GLY A 133 -11.05 -4.02 10.32
C GLY A 133 -11.45 -4.70 9.01
N VAL A 134 -10.50 -4.97 8.12
CA VAL A 134 -10.74 -5.74 6.89
C VAL A 134 -10.29 -7.17 7.11
N LYS A 135 -11.17 -8.12 6.90
CA LYS A 135 -10.89 -9.56 7.01
C LYS A 135 -10.03 -9.99 5.83
N VAL A 136 -8.99 -10.79 6.08
CA VAL A 136 -8.02 -11.15 5.04
C VAL A 136 -8.16 -12.59 4.54
N LEU A 137 -8.89 -13.46 5.26
CA LEU A 137 -9.07 -14.87 4.92
C LEU A 137 -10.53 -15.34 4.92
N ALA A 138 -11.48 -14.47 5.25
CA ALA A 138 -12.88 -14.85 5.43
C ALA A 138 -13.70 -14.87 4.14
N GLU A 139 -13.19 -14.28 3.07
CA GLU A 139 -13.84 -14.21 1.77
C GLU A 139 -12.83 -14.00 0.63
N ASP A 140 -13.22 -14.41 -0.58
CA ASP A 140 -12.42 -14.16 -1.78
C ASP A 140 -12.42 -12.67 -2.08
N GLN A 141 -11.27 -12.02 -1.98
CA GLN A 141 -11.15 -10.59 -2.26
C GLN A 141 -9.85 -10.22 -2.95
N GLU A 142 -9.93 -9.18 -3.75
CA GLU A 142 -8.81 -8.60 -4.47
C GLU A 142 -8.40 -7.29 -3.81
N PHE A 143 -7.21 -7.28 -3.24
CA PHE A 143 -6.60 -6.08 -2.67
C PHE A 143 -5.72 -5.37 -3.69
N SER A 144 -6.14 -4.19 -4.12
CA SER A 144 -5.36 -3.35 -5.01
C SER A 144 -4.68 -2.22 -4.22
N ILE A 145 -3.36 -2.17 -4.29
CA ILE A 145 -2.52 -1.22 -3.57
C ILE A 145 -1.85 -0.31 -4.58
N GLN A 146 -2.14 1.00 -4.49
CA GLN A 146 -1.49 2.00 -5.33
C GLN A 146 -0.05 2.21 -4.86
N VAL A 147 0.93 1.84 -5.71
CA VAL A 147 2.37 1.89 -5.41
C VAL A 147 3.13 2.89 -6.26
N GLY A 148 2.42 3.67 -7.06
CA GLY A 148 2.99 4.72 -7.88
C GLY A 148 2.19 6.02 -7.82
N ALA A 149 2.73 7.07 -8.43
CA ALA A 149 2.13 8.39 -8.45
C ALA A 149 1.08 8.56 -9.56
N ASN A 150 1.02 7.63 -10.54
CA ASN A 150 0.12 7.69 -11.68
C ASN A 150 -0.95 6.59 -11.60
N ASP A 151 -2.07 6.81 -12.27
CA ASP A 151 -3.15 5.84 -12.36
C ASP A 151 -2.66 4.54 -13.00
N GLY A 152 -3.09 3.40 -12.44
CA GLY A 152 -2.73 2.07 -12.93
C GLY A 152 -1.40 1.51 -12.38
N GLU A 153 -0.64 2.28 -11.61
CA GLU A 153 0.57 1.79 -10.93
C GLU A 153 0.19 1.07 -9.62
N GLN A 154 -0.45 -0.10 -9.75
CA GLN A 154 -1.02 -0.86 -8.63
C GLN A 154 -0.39 -2.25 -8.54
N ILE A 155 -0.29 -2.76 -7.32
CA ILE A 155 -0.02 -4.17 -7.02
C ILE A 155 -1.31 -4.78 -6.51
N THR A 156 -1.73 -5.87 -7.14
CA THR A 156 -2.93 -6.61 -6.75
C THR A 156 -2.54 -7.87 -5.98
N MET A 157 -3.13 -8.06 -4.80
CA MET A 157 -3.05 -9.28 -4.02
C MET A 157 -4.41 -9.96 -4.03
N ASN A 158 -4.45 -11.21 -4.49
CA ASN A 158 -5.65 -12.04 -4.43
C ASN A 158 -5.62 -12.84 -3.14
N LEU A 159 -6.49 -12.51 -2.21
CA LEU A 159 -6.71 -13.26 -0.98
C LEU A 159 -7.89 -14.20 -1.21
N LYS A 160 -7.71 -15.43 -0.81
CA LYS A 160 -8.70 -16.49 -0.94
C LYS A 160 -9.29 -16.81 0.42
N GLU A 161 -10.57 -17.16 0.42
CA GLU A 161 -11.22 -17.71 1.59
C GLU A 161 -10.58 -19.04 1.99
N ILE A 162 -10.24 -19.17 3.27
CA ILE A 162 -9.62 -20.36 3.84
C ILE A 162 -10.43 -20.79 5.06
N ASN A 163 -11.32 -21.74 4.87
CA ASN A 163 -12.11 -22.38 5.92
C ASN A 163 -12.19 -23.89 5.69
N ALA A 164 -12.80 -24.64 6.62
CA ALA A 164 -12.92 -26.09 6.52
C ALA A 164 -13.67 -26.52 5.24
N GLU A 165 -14.69 -25.76 4.81
CA GLU A 165 -15.48 -26.02 3.61
C GLU A 165 -14.65 -25.84 2.33
N THR A 166 -13.94 -24.72 2.19
CA THR A 166 -13.09 -24.42 1.01
C THR A 166 -11.91 -25.38 0.88
N LEU A 167 -11.45 -25.94 2.01
CA LEU A 167 -10.43 -26.99 2.05
C LEU A 167 -11.01 -28.38 1.80
N GLY A 168 -12.35 -28.55 1.69
CA GLY A 168 -13.04 -29.82 1.47
C GLY A 168 -12.91 -30.76 2.68
N LEU A 169 -12.86 -30.22 3.90
CA LEU A 169 -12.69 -30.94 5.14
C LEU A 169 -13.91 -30.86 6.07
N ASP A 170 -14.99 -30.21 5.66
CA ASP A 170 -16.21 -29.98 6.44
C ASP A 170 -16.90 -31.31 6.84
N ASP A 171 -16.95 -32.28 5.90
CA ASP A 171 -17.53 -33.62 6.10
C ASP A 171 -16.47 -34.69 6.47
N PHE A 172 -15.24 -34.25 6.82
CA PHE A 172 -14.15 -35.18 7.08
C PHE A 172 -14.39 -35.99 8.39
N ASN A 173 -14.53 -37.33 8.26
CA ASN A 173 -14.82 -38.21 9.36
C ASN A 173 -13.95 -39.50 9.30
N VAL A 174 -13.18 -39.76 10.34
CA VAL A 174 -12.32 -40.94 10.46
C VAL A 174 -13.07 -42.18 10.91
N ASN A 175 -14.34 -42.05 11.37
CA ASN A 175 -15.18 -43.17 11.81
C ASN A 175 -15.94 -43.83 10.64
N THR A 176 -16.04 -43.21 9.48
CA THR A 176 -16.68 -43.79 8.28
C THR A 176 -15.65 -44.58 7.49
N ARG A 177 -15.45 -45.83 7.87
CA ARG A 177 -14.73 -46.86 7.08
C ARG A 177 -15.70 -47.74 6.34
#